data_9fc1067a596b415af7b0597f3f88ef29
#
_entry.id   9fc1067a596b415af7b0597f3f88ef29
#
_cell.length_a   1.000
_cell.length_b   1.000
_cell.length_c   1.000
_cell.angle_alpha   90.00
_cell.angle_beta   90.00
_cell.angle_gamma   90.00
#
_symmetry.space_group_name_H-M   'P 1'
#
loop_
_entity.id
_entity.type
_entity.pdbx_description
1 polymer ?
#
loop_
_entity_poly.entity_id
_entity_poly.type
_entity_poly.pdbx_seq_one_letter_code
_entity_poly.pdbx_strand_id
1 'polypeptide(L)'
;MDGYRVRPRRLIRSGQLYHMTENDKKVLSDEYGLKSIVDFRTLDEQAEKPDPHIEGATHISNPILQTMTAGITHDDTSEKMTLEEATLAMKEHGVDPSFYMQKLYEDIITSDYSLKQYAQFFRILAGQEEGATLWHCSAGKDRV
;
A
#
# COMPACT_ATOMS: atom_id res chain seq x y z
N MET A 1 16.57 19.61 -18.11
CA MET A 1 15.63 18.46 -18.19
C MET A 1 15.89 17.80 -19.52
N ASP A 2 16.21 16.53 -19.54
CA ASP A 2 16.81 15.83 -20.70
C ASP A 2 15.79 15.42 -21.79
N GLY A 3 14.60 15.99 -21.79
CA GLY A 3 13.55 15.69 -22.79
C GLY A 3 12.84 14.33 -22.61
N TYR A 4 13.26 13.52 -21.65
CA TYR A 4 12.59 12.25 -21.36
C TYR A 4 11.26 12.46 -20.65
N ARG A 5 10.26 11.64 -21.01
CA ARG A 5 8.94 11.60 -20.37
C ARG A 5 8.61 10.17 -20.00
N VAL A 6 7.98 9.99 -18.86
CA VAL A 6 7.38 8.69 -18.50
C VAL A 6 6.29 8.38 -19.54
N ARG A 7 6.30 7.17 -20.07
CA ARG A 7 5.25 6.73 -21.00
C ARG A 7 3.90 6.77 -20.29
N PRO A 8 2.85 7.30 -20.91
CA PRO A 8 1.53 7.29 -20.31
C PRO A 8 1.05 5.86 -20.04
N ARG A 9 0.20 5.68 -19.04
CA ARG A 9 -0.40 4.39 -18.67
C ARG A 9 0.61 3.30 -18.22
N ARG A 10 1.81 3.70 -17.80
CA ARG A 10 2.83 2.76 -17.30
C ARG A 10 2.82 2.64 -15.77
N LEU A 11 2.55 3.72 -15.11
CA LEU A 11 2.60 3.84 -13.65
C LEU A 11 1.24 4.27 -13.14
N ILE A 12 0.61 3.42 -12.32
CA ILE A 12 -0.73 3.64 -11.79
C ILE A 12 -0.67 3.56 -10.26
N ARG A 13 -1.16 4.59 -9.60
CA ARG A 13 -1.29 4.67 -8.15
C ARG A 13 -2.77 4.64 -7.76
N SER A 14 -3.12 3.86 -6.73
CA SER A 14 -4.52 3.76 -6.28
C SER A 14 -4.64 3.51 -4.76
N GLY A 15 -5.87 3.52 -4.27
CA GLY A 15 -6.27 2.90 -3.01
C GLY A 15 -6.49 1.40 -3.20
N GLN A 16 -6.96 0.72 -2.13
CA GLN A 16 -7.20 -0.72 -2.13
C GLN A 16 -8.17 -1.16 -3.25
N LEU A 17 -7.93 -2.34 -3.78
CA LEU A 17 -8.67 -2.86 -4.94
C LEU A 17 -9.88 -3.73 -4.56
N TYR A 18 -10.12 -3.96 -3.26
CA TYR A 18 -11.12 -4.90 -2.75
C TYR A 18 -12.54 -4.68 -3.32
N HIS A 19 -12.93 -3.43 -3.60
CA HIS A 19 -14.24 -3.08 -4.15
C HIS A 19 -14.24 -2.88 -5.67
N MET A 20 -13.18 -3.29 -6.37
CA MET A 20 -13.06 -3.16 -7.81
C MET A 20 -14.17 -3.94 -8.54
N THR A 21 -14.80 -3.32 -9.52
CA THR A 21 -15.80 -3.95 -10.36
C THR A 21 -15.19 -4.76 -11.50
N GLU A 22 -15.95 -5.64 -12.12
CA GLU A 22 -15.49 -6.38 -13.32
C GLU A 22 -15.17 -5.44 -14.50
N ASN A 23 -15.84 -4.29 -14.56
CA ASN A 23 -15.50 -3.27 -15.57
C ASN A 23 -14.14 -2.62 -15.29
N ASP A 24 -13.82 -2.33 -14.02
CA ASP A 24 -12.52 -1.78 -13.64
C ASP A 24 -11.38 -2.75 -13.98
N LYS A 25 -11.58 -4.05 -13.72
CA LYS A 25 -10.61 -5.11 -14.08
C LYS A 25 -10.34 -5.12 -15.58
N LYS A 26 -11.41 -5.07 -16.40
CA LYS A 26 -11.28 -5.02 -17.86
C LYS A 26 -10.54 -3.78 -18.33
N VAL A 27 -10.86 -2.62 -17.80
CA VAL A 27 -10.15 -1.37 -18.15
C VAL A 27 -8.65 -1.48 -17.82
N LEU A 28 -8.30 -2.00 -16.65
CA LEU A 28 -6.89 -2.18 -16.27
C LEU A 28 -6.19 -3.22 -17.15
N SER A 29 -6.84 -4.33 -17.47
CA SER A 29 -6.30 -5.37 -18.34
C SER A 29 -6.20 -4.89 -19.78
N ASP A 30 -7.30 -4.44 -20.37
CA ASP A 30 -7.42 -4.25 -21.82
C ASP A 30 -6.88 -2.89 -22.28
N GLU A 31 -7.13 -1.81 -21.50
CA GLU A 31 -6.72 -0.47 -21.90
C GLU A 31 -5.34 -0.07 -21.37
N TYR A 32 -4.99 -0.52 -20.16
CA TYR A 32 -3.72 -0.20 -19.51
C TYR A 32 -2.68 -1.29 -19.68
N GLY A 33 -3.09 -2.51 -20.07
CA GLY A 33 -2.20 -3.65 -20.19
C GLY A 33 -1.50 -3.97 -18.87
N LEU A 34 -2.27 -4.00 -17.78
CA LEU A 34 -1.74 -4.22 -16.43
C LEU A 34 -0.96 -5.53 -16.35
N LYS A 35 0.27 -5.49 -15.83
CA LYS A 35 1.15 -6.64 -15.66
C LYS A 35 1.52 -6.93 -14.22
N SER A 36 1.58 -5.90 -13.38
CA SER A 36 1.98 -6.05 -11.98
C SER A 36 1.10 -5.21 -11.08
N ILE A 37 0.72 -5.78 -9.95
CA ILE A 37 0.05 -5.10 -8.84
C ILE A 37 0.98 -5.25 -7.62
N VAL A 38 1.42 -4.14 -7.06
CA VAL A 38 2.30 -4.12 -5.89
C VAL A 38 1.51 -3.60 -4.69
N ASP A 39 1.26 -4.49 -3.73
CA ASP A 39 0.47 -4.18 -2.54
C ASP A 39 1.37 -3.79 -1.37
N PHE A 40 1.27 -2.53 -0.93
CA PHE A 40 2.04 -1.96 0.17
C PHE A 40 1.40 -2.14 1.54
N ARG A 41 0.20 -2.73 1.60
CA ARG A 41 -0.50 -2.99 2.86
C ARG A 41 0.23 -4.05 3.68
N THR A 42 0.00 -4.04 4.98
CA THR A 42 0.48 -5.12 5.86
C THR A 42 -0.16 -6.45 5.49
N LEU A 43 0.44 -7.55 5.91
CA LEU A 43 -0.10 -8.89 5.64
C LEU A 43 -1.50 -9.08 6.23
N ASP A 44 -1.79 -8.47 7.37
CA ASP A 44 -3.11 -8.51 8.00
C ASP A 44 -4.16 -7.77 7.17
N GLU A 45 -3.84 -6.57 6.67
CA GLU A 45 -4.73 -5.81 5.78
C GLU A 45 -5.02 -6.56 4.46
N GLN A 46 -3.98 -7.24 3.90
CA GLN A 46 -4.13 -8.07 2.70
C GLN A 46 -5.04 -9.28 2.94
N ALA A 47 -4.90 -9.93 4.10
CA ALA A 47 -5.72 -11.09 4.47
C ALA A 47 -7.18 -10.70 4.75
N GLU A 48 -7.42 -9.55 5.37
CA GLU A 48 -8.76 -9.05 5.67
C GLU A 48 -9.52 -8.63 4.40
N LYS A 49 -8.83 -7.93 3.49
CA LYS A 49 -9.42 -7.40 2.24
C LYS A 49 -8.53 -7.77 1.07
N PRO A 50 -8.54 -9.05 0.63
CA PRO A 50 -7.70 -9.49 -0.47
C PRO A 50 -8.04 -8.76 -1.77
N ASP A 51 -7.01 -8.48 -2.55
CA ASP A 51 -7.22 -7.91 -3.88
C ASP A 51 -7.88 -8.93 -4.80
N PRO A 52 -8.77 -8.48 -5.69
CA PRO A 52 -9.39 -9.36 -6.66
C PRO A 52 -8.36 -9.82 -7.70
N HIS A 53 -8.53 -11.03 -8.19
CA HIS A 53 -7.73 -11.53 -9.30
C HIS A 53 -8.00 -10.70 -10.58
N ILE A 54 -6.92 -10.28 -11.25
CA ILE A 54 -6.96 -9.61 -12.55
C ILE A 54 -6.14 -10.47 -13.53
N GLU A 55 -6.78 -10.91 -14.59
CA GLU A 55 -6.16 -11.78 -15.59
C GLU A 55 -4.95 -11.09 -16.26
N GLY A 56 -3.86 -11.82 -16.34
CA GLY A 56 -2.61 -11.33 -16.94
C GLY A 56 -1.77 -10.42 -16.04
N ALA A 57 -2.22 -10.13 -14.82
CA ALA A 57 -1.47 -9.35 -13.83
C ALA A 57 -0.93 -10.24 -12.69
N THR A 58 0.33 -10.00 -12.32
CA THR A 58 0.97 -10.66 -11.17
C THR A 58 0.81 -9.81 -9.92
N HIS A 59 0.30 -10.40 -8.84
CA HIS A 59 0.24 -9.77 -7.52
C HIS A 59 1.54 -9.95 -6.76
N ILE A 60 2.08 -8.86 -6.24
CA ILE A 60 3.32 -8.80 -5.50
C ILE A 60 3.04 -8.16 -4.14
N SER A 61 3.10 -8.95 -3.08
CA SER A 61 3.05 -8.46 -1.71
C SER A 61 4.37 -7.78 -1.37
N ASN A 62 4.32 -6.50 -1.05
CA ASN A 62 5.49 -5.68 -0.72
C ASN A 62 5.16 -4.71 0.44
N PRO A 63 4.83 -5.24 1.64
CA PRO A 63 4.41 -4.43 2.78
C PRO A 63 5.46 -3.38 3.14
N ILE A 64 5.07 -2.10 3.15
CA ILE A 64 5.97 -1.01 3.56
C ILE A 64 6.13 -0.96 5.08
N LEU A 65 5.12 -1.41 5.81
CA LEU A 65 5.12 -1.55 7.27
C LEU A 65 4.89 -3.00 7.65
N GLN A 66 5.57 -3.47 8.69
CA GLN A 66 5.37 -4.83 9.22
C GLN A 66 4.01 -4.99 9.89
N THR A 67 3.62 -3.98 10.68
CA THR A 67 2.33 -3.90 11.37
C THR A 67 1.83 -2.47 11.32
N MET A 68 0.52 -2.27 11.46
CA MET A 68 -0.05 -0.92 11.64
C MET A 68 0.07 -0.42 13.08
N THR A 69 0.48 -1.28 14.00
CA THR A 69 0.69 -0.96 15.41
C THR A 69 2.15 -0.57 15.68
N ALA A 70 2.61 0.56 15.14
CA ALA A 70 3.81 1.18 15.61
C ALA A 70 3.53 1.83 16.98
N GLY A 71 3.80 1.13 18.06
CA GLY A 71 3.90 1.75 19.38
C GLY A 71 2.81 1.47 20.41
N ILE A 72 1.85 0.59 20.17
CA ILE A 72 1.00 0.06 21.23
C ILE A 72 1.40 -1.40 21.46
N THR A 73 2.49 -1.58 22.20
CA THR A 73 2.77 -2.85 22.86
C THR A 73 1.81 -2.96 24.01
N HIS A 74 0.77 -3.72 23.86
CA HIS A 74 0.05 -4.26 24.99
C HIS A 74 -0.25 -5.73 24.81
N ASP A 75 0.10 -6.44 25.88
CA ASP A 75 -0.29 -7.77 26.26
C ASP A 75 -1.63 -8.22 25.65
N ASP A 76 -1.55 -9.34 24.97
CA ASP A 76 -2.52 -10.43 24.92
C ASP A 76 -4.00 -10.08 25.01
N THR A 77 -4.53 -9.25 24.06
CA THR A 77 -5.94 -9.33 23.68
C THR A 77 -6.08 -9.01 22.20
N SER A 78 -6.42 -10.04 21.45
CA SER A 78 -6.54 -10.06 20.00
C SER A 78 -7.81 -9.37 19.48
N GLU A 79 -8.00 -8.09 19.74
CA GLU A 79 -9.01 -7.30 19.03
C GLU A 79 -8.30 -6.34 18.08
N LYS A 80 -8.42 -6.62 16.78
CA LYS A 80 -7.91 -5.78 15.71
C LYS A 80 -8.68 -4.47 15.69
N MET A 81 -8.12 -3.44 16.31
CA MET A 81 -8.69 -2.09 16.27
C MET A 81 -8.49 -1.48 14.87
N THR A 82 -9.54 -0.92 14.31
CA THR A 82 -9.46 -0.08 13.12
C THR A 82 -8.70 1.22 13.43
N LEU A 83 -8.20 1.91 12.40
CA LEU A 83 -7.53 3.21 12.59
C LEU A 83 -8.46 4.25 13.25
N GLU A 84 -9.76 4.18 13.00
CA GLU A 84 -10.76 5.06 13.61
C GLU A 84 -10.93 4.76 15.11
N GLU A 85 -11.03 3.48 15.48
CA GLU A 85 -11.11 3.04 16.88
C GLU A 85 -9.82 3.39 17.63
N ALA A 86 -8.66 3.18 17.02
CA ALA A 86 -7.38 3.58 17.61
C ALA A 86 -7.30 5.10 17.81
N THR A 87 -7.76 5.89 16.84
CA THR A 87 -7.79 7.35 16.94
C THR A 87 -8.75 7.81 18.04
N LEU A 88 -9.90 7.15 18.20
CA LEU A 88 -10.87 7.46 19.24
C LEU A 88 -10.31 7.11 20.63
N ALA A 89 -9.73 5.92 20.79
CA ALA A 89 -9.10 5.48 22.02
C ALA A 89 -7.94 6.40 22.44
N MET A 90 -7.11 6.85 21.48
CA MET A 90 -6.05 7.82 21.75
C MET A 90 -6.61 9.13 22.30
N LYS A 91 -7.69 9.65 21.73
CA LYS A 91 -8.37 10.87 22.22
C LYS A 91 -8.93 10.70 23.61
N GLU A 92 -9.55 9.55 23.91
CA GLU A 92 -10.09 9.23 25.23
C GLU A 92 -9.00 9.15 26.30
N HIS A 93 -7.82 8.68 25.94
CA HIS A 93 -6.64 8.63 26.83
C HIS A 93 -5.77 9.90 26.81
N GLY A 94 -6.22 10.97 26.13
CA GLY A 94 -5.52 12.24 26.07
C GLY A 94 -4.24 12.21 25.22
N VAL A 95 -4.11 11.22 24.33
CA VAL A 95 -3.00 11.12 23.38
C VAL A 95 -3.38 11.85 22.07
N ASP A 96 -2.50 12.75 21.63
CA ASP A 96 -2.72 13.47 20.37
C ASP A 96 -2.51 12.53 19.16
N PRO A 97 -3.54 12.28 18.34
CA PRO A 97 -3.42 11.45 17.15
C PRO A 97 -2.36 11.95 16.14
N SER A 98 -2.04 13.25 16.17
CA SER A 98 -1.02 13.82 15.29
C SER A 98 0.37 13.26 15.59
N PHE A 99 0.68 12.97 16.85
CA PHE A 99 1.93 12.34 17.24
C PHE A 99 2.07 10.92 16.66
N TYR A 100 0.99 10.16 16.67
CA TYR A 100 0.97 8.83 16.05
C TYR A 100 1.23 8.90 14.54
N MET A 101 0.57 9.82 13.85
CA MET A 101 0.78 10.01 12.41
C MET A 101 2.21 10.48 12.11
N GLN A 102 2.75 11.38 12.92
CA GLN A 102 4.15 11.82 12.77
C GLN A 102 5.11 10.63 12.91
N LYS A 103 4.92 9.78 13.92
CA LYS A 103 5.73 8.57 14.13
C LYS A 103 5.61 7.58 12.98
N LEU A 104 4.39 7.38 12.46
CA LEU A 104 4.15 6.54 11.30
C LEU A 104 4.92 7.03 10.06
N TYR A 105 4.87 8.34 9.77
CA TYR A 105 5.63 8.90 8.65
C TYR A 105 7.15 8.81 8.87
N GLU A 106 7.61 9.04 10.10
CA GLU A 106 9.02 8.83 10.45
C GLU A 106 9.45 7.38 10.15
N ASP A 107 8.69 6.39 10.60
CA ASP A 107 8.99 4.97 10.38
C ASP A 107 8.97 4.60 8.88
N ILE A 108 8.04 5.15 8.10
CA ILE A 108 7.98 4.95 6.65
C ILE A 108 9.27 5.39 5.94
N ILE A 109 9.88 6.50 6.38
CA ILE A 109 11.03 7.10 5.69
C ILE A 109 12.38 6.80 6.34
N THR A 110 12.42 6.27 7.55
CA THR A 110 13.67 6.06 8.29
C THR A 110 13.95 4.60 8.66
N SER A 111 12.90 3.74 8.75
CA SER A 111 13.14 2.37 9.16
C SER A 111 13.85 1.57 8.06
N ASP A 112 14.84 0.78 8.44
CA ASP A 112 15.55 -0.10 7.51
C ASP A 112 14.63 -1.06 6.75
N TYR A 113 13.54 -1.50 7.40
CA TYR A 113 12.56 -2.36 6.78
C TYR A 113 11.84 -1.64 5.63
N SER A 114 11.23 -0.48 5.92
CA SER A 114 10.49 0.30 4.91
C SER A 114 11.39 0.72 3.75
N LEU A 115 12.61 1.16 4.04
CA LEU A 115 13.60 1.53 3.01
C LEU A 115 13.94 0.34 2.09
N LYS A 116 14.09 -0.88 2.63
CA LYS A 116 14.30 -2.10 1.84
C LYS A 116 13.11 -2.42 0.95
N GLN A 117 11.89 -2.26 1.46
CA GLN A 117 10.66 -2.50 0.70
C GLN A 117 10.51 -1.49 -0.44
N TYR A 118 10.77 -0.20 -0.21
CA TYR A 118 10.79 0.79 -1.29
C TYR A 118 11.90 0.50 -2.31
N ALA A 119 13.08 0.10 -1.88
CA ALA A 119 14.14 -0.29 -2.80
C ALA A 119 13.73 -1.48 -3.67
N GLN A 120 13.00 -2.46 -3.11
CA GLN A 120 12.44 -3.58 -3.86
C GLN A 120 11.38 -3.10 -4.86
N PHE A 121 10.47 -2.23 -4.45
CA PHE A 121 9.48 -1.63 -5.35
C PHE A 121 10.15 -0.95 -6.55
N PHE A 122 11.18 -0.15 -6.34
CA PHE A 122 11.91 0.48 -7.45
C PHE A 122 12.60 -0.55 -8.37
N ARG A 123 13.09 -1.68 -7.85
CA ARG A 123 13.60 -2.77 -8.69
C ARG A 123 12.50 -3.41 -9.52
N ILE A 124 11.31 -3.61 -8.96
CA ILE A 124 10.14 -4.11 -9.70
C ILE A 124 9.81 -3.15 -10.85
N LEU A 125 9.72 -1.83 -10.58
CA LEU A 125 9.46 -0.83 -11.61
C LEU A 125 10.55 -0.81 -12.70
N ALA A 126 11.82 -0.89 -12.31
CA ALA A 126 12.94 -0.89 -13.25
C ALA A 126 12.99 -2.16 -14.12
N GLY A 127 12.53 -3.28 -13.60
CA GLY A 127 12.46 -4.57 -14.32
C GLY A 127 11.21 -4.72 -15.20
N GLN A 128 10.25 -3.81 -15.13
CA GLN A 128 9.01 -3.87 -15.90
C GLN A 128 9.24 -3.41 -17.33
N GLU A 129 9.37 -4.34 -18.27
CA GLU A 129 9.63 -4.03 -19.67
C GLU A 129 8.37 -3.55 -20.41
N GLU A 130 7.24 -4.23 -20.20
CA GLU A 130 5.98 -3.97 -20.91
C GLU A 130 4.79 -3.82 -19.94
N GLY A 131 3.73 -3.15 -20.41
CA GLY A 131 2.46 -2.97 -19.71
C GLY A 131 2.56 -2.01 -18.53
N ALA A 132 1.54 -1.97 -17.70
CA ALA A 132 1.44 -1.10 -16.54
C ALA A 132 1.81 -1.83 -15.25
N THR A 133 2.37 -1.08 -14.31
CA THR A 133 2.48 -1.46 -12.90
C THR A 133 1.53 -0.57 -12.09
N LEU A 134 0.65 -1.20 -11.33
CA LEU A 134 -0.20 -0.53 -10.34
C LEU A 134 0.38 -0.80 -8.95
N TRP A 135 0.47 0.22 -8.12
CA TRP A 135 0.78 0.02 -6.70
C TRP A 135 -0.23 0.74 -5.83
N HIS A 136 -0.51 0.19 -4.69
CA HIS A 136 -1.51 0.72 -3.78
C HIS A 136 -1.21 0.44 -2.32
N CYS A 137 -1.91 1.14 -1.45
CA CYS A 137 -2.09 0.80 -0.05
C CYS A 137 -3.60 0.81 0.28
N SER A 138 -4.01 0.99 1.52
CA SER A 138 -5.43 1.02 1.87
C SER A 138 -6.11 2.28 1.32
N ALA A 139 -5.60 3.48 1.60
CA ALA A 139 -6.18 4.76 1.15
C ALA A 139 -5.55 5.31 -0.14
N GLY A 140 -4.42 4.76 -0.61
CA GLY A 140 -3.68 5.31 -1.75
C GLY A 140 -3.02 6.66 -1.47
N LYS A 141 -2.72 6.95 -0.21
CA LYS A 141 -2.31 8.28 0.24
C LYS A 141 -0.90 8.29 0.86
N ASP A 142 -0.67 7.49 1.89
CA ASP A 142 0.48 7.67 2.76
C ASP A 142 1.68 6.77 2.39
N ARG A 143 1.46 5.49 2.13
CA ARG A 143 2.50 4.49 1.81
C ARG A 143 2.84 4.41 0.32
N VAL A 144 2.11 5.10 -0.56
CA VAL A 144 2.23 5.06 -2.02
C VAL A 144 2.88 6.30 -2.61
#